data_fa07da0e869f3bc4cf4706cd4121a541
#
_entry.id   fa07da0e869f3bc4cf4706cd4121a541
#
_cell.length_a   1.000
_cell.length_b   1.000
_cell.length_c   1.000
_cell.angle_alpha   90.00
_cell.angle_beta   90.00
_cell.angle_gamma   90.00
#
_symmetry.space_group_name_H-M   'P 1'
#
loop_
_entity.id
_entity.type
_entity.pdbx_description
1 polymer ?
#
loop_
_entity_poly.entity_id
_entity_poly.type
_entity_poly.pdbx_seq_one_letter_code
_entity_poly.pdbx_strand_id
1 'polypeptide(L)'
;MPSNTGAAAVEAFEAELLRRDPDGAQLAAANDVPALARAAVDLLLDSAATWQAHLGAFYDTDGIRALLGKPGQPVSKQAVSKRRDLLALTTGSGRKVFPQLQFQGRAPVAGLGDVLAVLPEPLISRWTIASWLISPAADLDDQRPIDALADGNRAAVIAAARSWAAALAA
;
A
#
# COMPACT_ATOMS: atom_id res chain seq x y z
N MET A 1 5.76 8.76 23.07
CA MET A 1 4.30 8.87 23.15
C MET A 1 3.73 7.85 22.17
N PRO A 2 2.95 6.86 22.60
CA PRO A 2 2.27 5.98 21.68
C PRO A 2 1.33 6.83 20.82
N SER A 3 1.51 6.77 19.52
CA SER A 3 0.65 7.42 18.55
C SER A 3 -0.78 6.95 18.80
N ASN A 4 -1.74 7.87 18.94
CA ASN A 4 -3.15 7.58 19.16
C ASN A 4 -3.82 7.00 17.89
N THR A 5 -3.16 5.99 17.31
CA THR A 5 -3.60 5.32 16.08
C THR A 5 -4.97 4.65 16.28
N GLY A 6 -5.24 4.17 17.49
CA GLY A 6 -6.54 3.58 17.83
C GLY A 6 -7.67 4.60 17.78
N ALA A 7 -7.49 5.79 18.33
CA ALA A 7 -8.51 6.84 18.28
C ALA A 7 -8.75 7.34 16.85
N ALA A 8 -7.70 7.53 16.06
CA ALA A 8 -7.83 7.91 14.65
C ALA A 8 -8.55 6.84 13.81
N ALA A 9 -8.32 5.55 14.10
CA ALA A 9 -9.02 4.46 13.44
C ALA A 9 -10.51 4.43 13.81
N VAL A 10 -10.85 4.67 15.08
CA VAL A 10 -12.25 4.76 15.55
C VAL A 10 -12.96 5.92 14.88
N GLU A 11 -12.35 7.11 14.84
CA GLU A 11 -12.90 8.31 14.21
C GLU A 11 -13.16 8.08 12.71
N ALA A 12 -12.20 7.49 11.99
CA ALA A 12 -12.34 7.17 10.58
C ALA A 12 -13.44 6.11 10.33
N PHE A 13 -13.55 5.11 11.20
CA PHE A 13 -14.59 4.08 11.12
C PHE A 13 -15.98 4.68 11.40
N GLU A 14 -16.12 5.54 12.40
CA GLU A 14 -17.36 6.24 12.73
C GLU A 14 -17.81 7.14 11.56
N ALA A 15 -16.90 7.92 10.98
CA ALA A 15 -17.20 8.77 9.82
C ALA A 15 -17.68 7.95 8.61
N GLU A 16 -17.07 6.80 8.35
CA GLU A 16 -17.47 5.92 7.24
C GLU A 16 -18.81 5.22 7.52
N LEU A 17 -19.09 4.83 8.76
CA LEU A 17 -20.40 4.31 9.16
C LEU A 17 -21.50 5.34 8.95
N LEU A 18 -21.33 6.58 9.43
CA LEU A 18 -22.31 7.66 9.26
C LEU A 18 -22.52 8.00 7.79
N ARG A 19 -21.50 7.88 6.95
CA ARG A 19 -21.63 8.10 5.51
C ARG A 19 -22.47 7.02 4.82
N ARG A 20 -22.36 5.74 5.24
CA ARG A 20 -23.02 4.59 4.62
C ARG A 20 -24.40 4.28 5.21
N ASP A 21 -24.56 4.56 6.48
CA ASP A 21 -25.81 4.32 7.24
C ASP A 21 -26.14 5.55 8.10
N PRO A 22 -26.48 6.69 7.45
CA PRO A 22 -26.67 7.97 8.15
C PRO A 22 -27.81 7.92 9.17
N ASP A 23 -28.80 7.08 8.95
CA ASP A 23 -29.97 6.93 9.82
C ASP A 23 -29.80 5.78 10.84
N GLY A 24 -28.69 5.04 10.80
CA GLY A 24 -28.46 3.89 11.65
C GLY A 24 -29.41 2.71 11.40
N ALA A 25 -30.15 2.73 10.29
CA ALA A 25 -31.19 1.75 10.01
C ALA A 25 -30.63 0.34 9.76
N GLN A 26 -29.48 0.24 9.08
CA GLN A 26 -28.82 -1.04 8.81
C GLN A 26 -28.21 -1.60 10.10
N LEU A 27 -27.59 -0.76 10.92
CA LEU A 27 -27.06 -1.14 12.23
C LEU A 27 -28.18 -1.55 13.19
N ALA A 28 -29.32 -0.84 13.18
CA ALA A 28 -30.46 -1.19 14.00
C ALA A 28 -31.11 -2.52 13.60
N ALA A 29 -30.98 -2.93 12.34
CA ALA A 29 -31.44 -4.25 11.88
C ALA A 29 -30.51 -5.38 12.30
N ALA A 30 -29.30 -5.10 12.80
CA ALA A 30 -28.42 -6.12 13.34
C ALA A 30 -28.90 -6.58 14.72
N ASN A 31 -29.09 -7.89 14.87
CA ASN A 31 -29.59 -8.47 16.13
C ASN A 31 -28.60 -8.39 17.31
N ASP A 32 -27.30 -8.18 17.02
CA ASP A 32 -26.20 -8.07 18.00
C ASP A 32 -25.14 -7.09 17.50
N VAL A 33 -25.30 -5.81 17.79
CA VAL A 33 -24.35 -4.75 17.43
C VAL A 33 -22.96 -4.98 18.04
N PRO A 34 -22.82 -5.40 19.32
CA PRO A 34 -21.51 -5.76 19.88
C PRO A 34 -20.80 -6.91 19.15
N ALA A 35 -21.51 -7.92 18.69
CA ALA A 35 -20.93 -9.03 17.91
C ALA A 35 -20.46 -8.54 16.53
N LEU A 36 -21.26 -7.70 15.87
CA LEU A 36 -20.90 -7.06 14.60
C LEU A 36 -19.66 -6.20 14.74
N ALA A 37 -19.57 -5.41 15.81
CA ALA A 37 -18.40 -4.58 16.09
C ALA A 37 -17.12 -5.42 16.30
N ARG A 38 -17.22 -6.52 17.06
CA ARG A 38 -16.10 -7.46 17.23
C ARG A 38 -15.66 -8.05 15.89
N ALA A 39 -16.58 -8.56 15.11
CA ALA A 39 -16.28 -9.13 13.79
C ALA A 39 -15.62 -8.10 12.84
N ALA A 40 -16.05 -6.85 12.88
CA ALA A 40 -15.43 -5.77 12.10
C ALA A 40 -14.01 -5.47 12.56
N VAL A 41 -13.76 -5.45 13.87
CA VAL A 41 -12.41 -5.26 14.43
C VAL A 41 -11.50 -6.43 14.06
N ASP A 42 -11.99 -7.68 14.20
CA ASP A 42 -11.22 -8.88 13.83
C ASP A 42 -10.86 -8.84 12.35
N LEU A 43 -11.81 -8.50 11.47
CA LEU A 43 -11.56 -8.38 10.03
C LEU A 43 -10.52 -7.30 9.71
N LEU A 44 -10.53 -6.17 10.41
CA LEU A 44 -9.54 -5.09 10.24
C LEU A 44 -8.14 -5.52 10.69
N LEU A 45 -8.05 -6.21 11.83
CA LEU A 45 -6.79 -6.70 12.37
C LEU A 45 -6.22 -7.82 11.49
N ASP A 46 -7.06 -8.75 11.06
CA ASP A 46 -6.66 -9.84 10.15
C ASP A 46 -6.20 -9.28 8.80
N SER A 47 -6.88 -8.26 8.26
CA SER A 47 -6.44 -7.59 7.02
C SER A 47 -5.07 -6.94 7.17
N ALA A 48 -4.80 -6.26 8.28
CA ALA A 48 -3.51 -5.64 8.54
C ALA A 48 -2.40 -6.69 8.67
N ALA A 49 -2.65 -7.78 9.41
CA ALA A 49 -1.73 -8.89 9.55
C ALA A 49 -1.50 -9.61 8.22
N THR A 50 -2.55 -9.82 7.43
CA THR A 50 -2.49 -10.42 6.10
C THR A 50 -1.64 -9.60 5.14
N TRP A 51 -1.82 -8.27 5.10
CA TRP A 51 -1.00 -7.40 4.26
C TRP A 51 0.46 -7.39 4.69
N GLN A 52 0.75 -7.37 5.99
CA GLN A 52 2.12 -7.44 6.48
C GLN A 52 2.76 -8.80 6.20
N ALA A 53 2.01 -9.90 6.33
CA ALA A 53 2.49 -11.23 5.95
C ALA A 53 2.76 -11.35 4.45
N HIS A 54 1.93 -10.70 3.62
CA HIS A 54 2.04 -10.75 2.16
C HIS A 54 3.14 -9.82 1.61
N LEU A 55 3.17 -8.55 2.04
CA LEU A 55 4.07 -7.52 1.53
C LEU A 55 5.37 -7.37 2.34
N GLY A 56 5.46 -8.00 3.51
CA GLY A 56 6.57 -7.85 4.44
C GLY A 56 6.50 -6.55 5.24
N ALA A 57 7.65 -6.06 5.69
CA ALA A 57 7.75 -4.88 6.52
C ALA A 57 7.55 -3.57 5.74
N PHE A 58 7.17 -2.54 6.47
CA PHE A 58 6.94 -1.20 5.93
C PHE A 58 7.79 -0.16 6.66
N TYR A 59 8.18 0.88 5.95
CA TYR A 59 8.62 2.14 6.54
C TYR A 59 7.42 3.07 6.70
N ASP A 60 7.36 3.80 7.80
CA ASP A 60 6.52 4.99 7.91
C ASP A 60 7.21 6.20 7.26
N THR A 61 6.57 7.37 7.32
CA THR A 61 7.12 8.59 6.72
C THR A 61 8.47 8.99 7.34
N ASP A 62 8.67 8.79 8.64
CA ASP A 62 9.92 9.17 9.29
C ASP A 62 11.02 8.15 9.00
N GLY A 63 10.69 6.86 8.95
CA GLY A 63 11.59 5.80 8.52
C GLY A 63 12.10 6.00 7.09
N ILE A 64 11.21 6.36 6.14
CA ILE A 64 11.61 6.62 4.75
C ILE A 64 12.48 7.89 4.63
N ARG A 65 12.20 8.93 5.42
CA ARG A 65 13.01 10.15 5.45
C ARG A 65 14.43 9.86 5.92
N ALA A 66 14.57 9.05 6.96
CA ALA A 66 15.87 8.62 7.48
C ALA A 66 16.60 7.70 6.47
N LEU A 67 15.88 6.78 5.82
CA LEU A 67 16.45 5.88 4.81
C LEU A 67 17.06 6.65 3.64
N LEU A 68 16.32 7.62 3.09
CA LEU A 68 16.73 8.39 1.91
C LEU A 68 17.68 9.53 2.22
N GLY A 69 17.80 9.93 3.48
CA GLY A 69 18.68 11.00 3.95
C GLY A 69 20.12 10.53 4.21
N LYS A 70 20.96 11.45 4.64
CA LYS A 70 22.28 11.12 5.22
C LYS A 70 22.14 10.77 6.71
N PRO A 71 23.10 10.07 7.31
CA PRO A 71 23.12 9.85 8.75
C PRO A 71 22.93 11.16 9.53
N GLY A 72 21.91 11.23 10.39
CA GLY A 72 21.56 12.43 11.15
C GLY A 72 20.90 13.57 10.35
N GLN A 73 20.70 13.43 9.06
CA GLN A 73 20.09 14.44 8.17
C GLN A 73 18.99 13.81 7.30
N PRO A 74 17.79 13.55 7.86
CA PRO A 74 16.69 12.99 7.08
C PRO A 74 16.21 13.98 6.02
N VAL A 75 15.75 13.46 4.87
CA VAL A 75 15.13 14.30 3.85
C VAL A 75 13.81 14.91 4.34
N SER A 76 13.36 16.01 3.76
CA SER A 76 12.10 16.65 4.16
C SER A 76 10.89 15.78 3.76
N LYS A 77 9.77 15.94 4.48
CA LYS A 77 8.48 15.29 4.13
C LYS A 77 8.05 15.65 2.70
N GLN A 78 8.27 16.91 2.31
CA GLN A 78 7.97 17.41 0.97
C GLN A 78 8.84 16.74 -0.10
N ALA A 79 10.12 16.48 0.18
CA ALA A 79 11.01 15.76 -0.74
C ALA A 79 10.52 14.32 -0.96
N VAL A 80 10.07 13.63 0.10
CA VAL A 80 9.47 12.29 -0.02
C VAL A 80 8.18 12.33 -0.84
N SER A 81 7.28 13.30 -0.57
CA SER A 81 5.98 13.38 -1.25
C SER A 81 6.08 13.68 -2.74
N LYS A 82 7.17 14.31 -3.20
CA LYS A 82 7.43 14.61 -4.61
C LYS A 82 8.05 13.42 -5.37
N ARG A 83 8.48 12.36 -4.66
CA ARG A 83 9.09 11.19 -5.30
C ARG A 83 8.05 10.40 -6.07
N ARG A 84 8.29 10.18 -7.35
CA ARG A 84 7.44 9.36 -8.24
C ARG A 84 7.96 7.94 -8.39
N ASP A 85 9.14 7.68 -7.90
CA ASP A 85 9.82 6.39 -7.86
C ASP A 85 9.58 5.61 -6.55
N LEU A 86 8.63 6.07 -5.73
CA LEU A 86 8.22 5.43 -4.49
C LEU A 86 6.75 5.00 -4.55
N LEU A 87 6.52 3.74 -4.22
CA LEU A 87 5.19 3.21 -3.98
C LEU A 87 4.78 3.53 -2.54
N ALA A 88 4.00 4.59 -2.36
CA ALA A 88 3.39 4.94 -1.09
C ALA A 88 1.99 4.34 -1.01
N LEU A 89 1.71 3.58 0.04
CA LEU A 89 0.39 3.03 0.35
C LEU A 89 -0.29 3.90 1.40
N THR A 90 -1.61 4.00 1.32
CA THR A 90 -2.40 4.71 2.34
C THR A 90 -3.17 3.67 3.13
N THR A 91 -2.99 3.65 4.45
CA THR A 91 -3.74 2.76 5.36
C THR A 91 -5.16 3.26 5.55
N GLY A 92 -6.05 2.42 6.10
CA GLY A 92 -7.41 2.81 6.44
C GLY A 92 -7.51 4.01 7.38
N SER A 93 -6.46 4.27 8.20
CA SER A 93 -6.35 5.47 9.06
C SER A 93 -5.76 6.69 8.34
N GLY A 94 -5.58 6.65 7.02
CA GLY A 94 -5.01 7.76 6.24
C GLY A 94 -3.50 7.93 6.34
N ARG A 95 -2.78 7.04 7.03
CA ARG A 95 -1.32 7.10 7.16
C ARG A 95 -0.64 6.57 5.90
N LYS A 96 0.47 7.22 5.50
CA LYS A 96 1.31 6.72 4.42
C LYS A 96 2.35 5.74 4.96
N VAL A 97 2.45 4.59 4.29
CA VAL A 97 3.46 3.57 4.55
C VAL A 97 4.12 3.16 3.24
N PHE A 98 5.37 2.70 3.32
CA PHE A 98 6.19 2.37 2.16
C PHE A 98 6.69 0.94 2.32
N PRO A 99 6.29 -0.01 1.45
CA PRO A 99 6.79 -1.38 1.51
C PRO A 99 8.30 -1.42 1.39
N GLN A 100 8.97 -2.20 2.23
CA GLN A 100 10.43 -2.34 2.19
C GLN A 100 10.92 -3.06 0.93
N LEU A 101 10.08 -3.90 0.33
CA LEU A 101 10.38 -4.65 -0.89
C LEU A 101 10.85 -3.76 -2.07
N GLN A 102 10.47 -2.49 -2.09
CA GLN A 102 10.82 -1.57 -3.16
C GLN A 102 12.24 -0.97 -3.05
N PHE A 103 13.01 -1.37 -2.04
CA PHE A 103 14.35 -0.83 -1.80
C PHE A 103 15.44 -1.87 -1.96
N GLN A 104 16.54 -1.48 -2.58
CA GLN A 104 17.83 -2.13 -2.52
C GLN A 104 18.78 -1.25 -1.70
N GLY A 105 19.08 -1.70 -0.48
CA GLY A 105 19.82 -0.89 0.48
C GLY A 105 19.06 0.39 0.84
N ARG A 106 19.61 1.56 0.47
CA ARG A 106 19.02 2.87 0.78
C ARG A 106 18.34 3.55 -0.41
N ALA A 107 18.24 2.88 -1.54
CA ALA A 107 17.69 3.43 -2.77
C ALA A 107 16.50 2.59 -3.24
N PRO A 108 15.49 3.21 -3.88
CA PRO A 108 14.45 2.45 -4.58
C PRO A 108 15.06 1.58 -5.67
N VAL A 109 14.45 0.44 -5.93
CA VAL A 109 14.82 -0.43 -7.05
C VAL A 109 14.79 0.35 -8.36
N ALA A 110 15.86 0.28 -9.13
CA ALA A 110 15.98 1.02 -10.39
C ALA A 110 14.86 0.65 -11.37
N GLY A 111 14.22 1.65 -11.96
CA GLY A 111 13.11 1.46 -12.91
C GLY A 111 11.72 1.35 -12.27
N LEU A 112 11.60 1.29 -10.94
CA LEU A 112 10.29 1.23 -10.29
C LEU A 112 9.40 2.42 -10.67
N GLY A 113 9.96 3.65 -10.71
CA GLY A 113 9.22 4.84 -11.10
C GLY A 113 8.61 4.75 -12.50
N ASP A 114 9.30 4.12 -13.43
CA ASP A 114 8.81 3.93 -14.81
C ASP A 114 7.69 2.90 -14.88
N VAL A 115 7.76 1.86 -14.05
CA VAL A 115 6.68 0.87 -13.92
C VAL A 115 5.45 1.53 -13.31
N LEU A 116 5.60 2.31 -12.23
CA LEU A 116 4.50 3.03 -11.62
C LEU A 116 3.86 4.04 -12.58
N ALA A 117 4.65 4.67 -13.46
CA ALA A 117 4.17 5.66 -14.42
C ALA A 117 3.28 5.07 -15.53
N VAL A 118 3.38 3.78 -15.82
CA VAL A 118 2.54 3.12 -16.84
C VAL A 118 1.29 2.47 -16.28
N LEU A 119 1.16 2.43 -14.95
CA LEU A 119 -0.02 1.87 -14.28
C LEU A 119 -1.06 2.97 -14.04
N PRO A 120 -2.30 2.81 -14.51
CA PRO A 120 -3.30 3.87 -14.44
C PRO A 120 -3.86 4.04 -13.03
N GLU A 121 -3.55 5.18 -12.39
CA GLU A 121 -4.28 5.65 -11.22
C GLU A 121 -5.49 6.50 -11.70
N PRO A 122 -6.67 6.37 -11.12
CA PRO A 122 -7.05 5.59 -9.93
C PRO A 122 -7.63 4.20 -10.21
N LEU A 123 -7.56 3.66 -11.42
CA LEU A 123 -8.19 2.39 -11.79
C LEU A 123 -7.61 1.19 -11.01
N ILE A 124 -6.31 1.22 -10.73
CA ILE A 124 -5.63 0.17 -9.97
C ILE A 124 -5.17 0.74 -8.63
N SER A 125 -5.62 0.14 -7.52
CA SER A 125 -5.21 0.59 -6.20
C SER A 125 -3.70 0.37 -5.99
N ARG A 126 -3.05 1.24 -5.23
CA ARG A 126 -1.62 1.09 -4.90
C ARG A 126 -1.32 -0.20 -4.12
N TRP A 127 -2.27 -0.70 -3.33
CA TRP A 127 -2.17 -2.01 -2.66
C TRP A 127 -2.16 -3.15 -3.67
N THR A 128 -2.98 -3.08 -4.71
CA THR A 128 -3.01 -4.05 -5.81
C THR A 128 -1.69 -4.02 -6.60
N ILE A 129 -1.14 -2.83 -6.84
CA ILE A 129 0.19 -2.68 -7.46
C ILE A 129 1.28 -3.33 -6.61
N ALA A 130 1.27 -3.08 -5.29
CA ALA A 130 2.22 -3.69 -4.36
C ALA A 130 2.15 -5.23 -4.40
N SER A 131 0.94 -5.79 -4.40
CA SER A 131 0.71 -7.23 -4.52
C SER A 131 1.23 -7.78 -5.85
N TRP A 132 0.95 -7.12 -6.97
CA TRP A 132 1.45 -7.52 -8.28
C TRP A 132 2.98 -7.55 -8.33
N LEU A 133 3.66 -6.55 -7.75
CA LEU A 133 5.12 -6.48 -7.75
C LEU A 133 5.80 -7.69 -7.10
N ILE A 134 5.12 -8.38 -6.18
CA ILE A 134 5.66 -9.56 -5.48
C ILE A 134 5.02 -10.88 -5.91
N SER A 135 4.06 -10.85 -6.82
CA SER A 135 3.43 -12.05 -7.35
C SER A 135 4.19 -12.53 -8.58
N PRO A 136 4.42 -13.85 -8.75
CA PRO A 136 4.96 -14.39 -9.98
C PRO A 136 4.15 -13.95 -11.20
N ALA A 137 4.82 -13.50 -12.25
CA ALA A 137 4.18 -13.04 -13.48
C ALA A 137 4.58 -13.93 -14.66
N ALA A 138 3.59 -14.52 -15.35
CA ALA A 138 3.84 -15.40 -16.49
C ALA A 138 4.61 -14.69 -17.62
N ASP A 139 4.36 -13.39 -17.83
CA ASP A 139 5.09 -12.57 -18.80
C ASP A 139 6.56 -12.31 -18.41
N LEU A 140 6.99 -12.76 -17.23
CA LEU A 140 8.35 -12.64 -16.69
C LEU A 140 8.94 -14.01 -16.28
N ASP A 141 8.55 -15.09 -16.97
CA ASP A 141 8.99 -16.46 -16.66
C ASP A 141 8.73 -16.85 -15.19
N ASP A 142 7.57 -16.48 -14.67
CA ASP A 142 7.16 -16.64 -13.25
C ASP A 142 8.04 -15.93 -12.24
N GLN A 143 8.92 -15.03 -12.68
CA GLN A 143 9.67 -14.15 -11.78
C GLN A 143 8.76 -13.05 -11.24
N ARG A 144 9.01 -12.64 -9.99
CA ARG A 144 8.29 -11.49 -9.42
C ARG A 144 8.78 -10.20 -10.10
N PRO A 145 7.87 -9.28 -10.48
CA PRO A 145 8.24 -8.03 -11.14
C PRO A 145 9.31 -7.22 -10.40
N ILE A 146 9.27 -7.20 -9.07
CA ILE A 146 10.25 -6.46 -8.27
C ILE A 146 11.66 -7.08 -8.38
N ASP A 147 11.77 -8.42 -8.45
CA ASP A 147 13.05 -9.11 -8.59
C ASP A 147 13.58 -8.93 -10.02
N ALA A 148 12.73 -9.04 -11.04
CA ALA A 148 13.12 -8.78 -12.42
C ALA A 148 13.62 -7.34 -12.62
N LEU A 149 13.03 -6.34 -11.93
CA LEU A 149 13.54 -4.97 -11.90
C LEU A 149 14.92 -4.91 -11.23
N ALA A 150 15.10 -5.59 -10.11
CA ALA A 150 16.36 -5.64 -9.39
C ALA A 150 17.50 -6.25 -10.24
N ASP A 151 17.14 -7.23 -11.10
CA ASP A 151 18.05 -7.86 -12.06
C ASP A 151 18.28 -7.01 -13.33
N GLY A 152 17.66 -5.83 -13.43
CA GLY A 152 17.84 -4.90 -14.54
C GLY A 152 16.91 -5.12 -15.74
N ASN A 153 15.92 -6.04 -15.66
CA ASN A 153 14.97 -6.37 -16.73
C ASN A 153 13.84 -5.32 -16.88
N ARG A 154 14.18 -4.04 -16.76
CA ARG A 154 13.23 -2.92 -16.75
C ARG A 154 12.23 -2.94 -17.92
N ALA A 155 12.70 -3.17 -19.14
CA ALA A 155 11.85 -3.14 -20.33
C ALA A 155 10.78 -4.26 -20.29
N ALA A 156 11.17 -5.47 -19.88
CA ALA A 156 10.25 -6.60 -19.74
C ALA A 156 9.20 -6.33 -18.66
N VAL A 157 9.62 -5.77 -17.51
CA VAL A 157 8.67 -5.45 -16.41
C VAL A 157 7.69 -4.33 -16.81
N ILE A 158 8.12 -3.31 -17.56
CA ILE A 158 7.21 -2.29 -18.08
C ILE A 158 6.21 -2.89 -19.08
N ALA A 159 6.63 -3.82 -19.95
CA ALA A 159 5.73 -4.51 -20.86
C ALA A 159 4.71 -5.37 -20.11
N ALA A 160 5.16 -6.16 -19.13
CA ALA A 160 4.28 -6.95 -18.27
C ALA A 160 3.29 -6.08 -17.48
N ALA A 161 3.73 -4.92 -16.95
CA ALA A 161 2.85 -3.97 -16.26
C ALA A 161 1.73 -3.45 -17.16
N ARG A 162 2.04 -3.12 -18.41
CA ARG A 162 1.03 -2.68 -19.41
C ARG A 162 0.05 -3.79 -19.77
N SER A 163 0.55 -5.01 -20.01
CA SER A 163 -0.27 -6.20 -20.28
C SER A 163 -1.24 -6.46 -19.12
N TRP A 164 -0.71 -6.46 -17.90
CA TRP A 164 -1.51 -6.65 -16.70
C TRP A 164 -2.57 -5.56 -16.50
N ALA A 165 -2.20 -4.29 -16.67
CA ALA A 165 -3.15 -3.18 -16.56
C ALA A 165 -4.26 -3.26 -17.62
N ALA A 166 -3.93 -3.64 -18.86
CA ALA A 166 -4.90 -3.84 -19.93
C ALA A 166 -5.87 -4.98 -19.61
N ALA A 167 -5.39 -6.09 -19.04
CA ALA A 167 -6.24 -7.21 -18.64
C ALA A 167 -7.21 -6.86 -17.51
N LEU A 168 -6.86 -5.93 -16.61
CA LEU A 168 -7.76 -5.45 -15.54
C LEU A 168 -8.82 -4.47 -16.05
N ALA A 169 -8.59 -3.83 -17.17
CA ALA A 169 -9.50 -2.85 -17.78
C ALA A 169 -10.50 -3.47 -18.78
N ALA A 170 -10.33 -4.76 -19.14
CA ALA A 170 -11.17 -5.50 -20.08
C ALA A 170 -12.39 -6.09 -19.39
#